data_d04dc9d817a0b1df9c0b2fffd28999ef
#
_entry.id   d04dc9d817a0b1df9c0b2fffd28999ef
#
_cell.length_a   1.000
_cell.length_b   1.000
_cell.length_c   1.000
_cell.angle_alpha   90.00
_cell.angle_beta   90.00
_cell.angle_gamma   90.00
#
_symmetry.space_group_name_H-M   'P 1'
#
loop_
_entity.id
_entity.type
_entity.pdbx_description
1 polymer ?
#
loop_
_entity_poly.entity_id
_entity_poly.type
_entity_poly.pdbx_seq_one_letter_code
_entity_poly.pdbx_strand_id
1 'polypeptide(L)'
;VDVKTLAPKLRHNMPDWLAQPLQEQLGEESFRALATSMNVAAPLDLRVNVFKAKREAVQLALAQAGIDAKPTPYSPWGLRVEGKPALQKLDVFLKGEVEVQDEGSQLLALLTGASRGQMVVDFCAGAGGKTLALGAMMRSTGRLYAFDVSGHRLDALKPRLARSGLSNVYPVQIAHERDD
;
A
#
# COMPACT_ATOMS: atom_id res chain seq x y z
N VAL A 1 26.61 -21.52 -1.64
CA VAL A 1 26.06 -22.16 -2.86
C VAL A 1 26.27 -21.20 -4.00
N ASP A 2 26.94 -21.63 -5.08
CA ASP A 2 27.09 -20.80 -6.27
C ASP A 2 25.73 -20.74 -7.01
N VAL A 3 25.10 -19.57 -7.00
CA VAL A 3 23.78 -19.35 -7.61
C VAL A 3 23.77 -19.67 -9.10
N LYS A 4 24.93 -19.55 -9.79
CA LYS A 4 25.05 -19.84 -11.23
C LYS A 4 24.88 -21.32 -11.55
N THR A 5 25.12 -22.21 -10.60
CA THR A 5 25.00 -23.66 -10.78
C THR A 5 23.60 -24.20 -10.48
N LEU A 6 22.70 -23.35 -9.95
CA LEU A 6 21.33 -23.73 -9.65
C LEU A 6 20.49 -23.89 -10.92
N ALA A 7 19.50 -24.78 -10.87
CA ALA A 7 18.47 -24.87 -11.91
C ALA A 7 17.78 -23.50 -12.11
N PRO A 8 17.35 -23.15 -13.35
CA PRO A 8 16.80 -21.83 -13.67
C PRO A 8 15.70 -21.36 -12.71
N LYS A 9 14.75 -22.23 -12.35
CA LYS A 9 13.66 -21.92 -11.40
C LYS A 9 14.15 -21.52 -10.00
N LEU A 10 15.26 -22.10 -9.54
CA LEU A 10 15.87 -21.76 -8.26
C LEU A 10 16.75 -20.52 -8.37
N ARG A 11 17.44 -20.36 -9.50
CA ARG A 11 18.31 -19.21 -9.77
C ARG A 11 17.51 -17.91 -9.81
N HIS A 12 16.34 -17.93 -10.44
CA HIS A 12 15.50 -16.76 -10.64
C HIS A 12 14.37 -16.65 -9.59
N ASN A 13 14.23 -17.66 -8.70
CA ASN A 13 13.14 -17.73 -7.72
C ASN A 13 11.78 -17.54 -8.40
N MET A 14 11.57 -18.16 -9.54
CA MET A 14 10.41 -17.99 -10.39
C MET A 14 9.97 -19.35 -10.97
N PRO A 15 8.68 -19.70 -10.96
CA PRO A 15 8.19 -20.94 -11.53
C PRO A 15 8.32 -20.93 -13.06
N ASP A 16 8.55 -22.10 -13.67
CA ASP A 16 8.83 -22.22 -15.11
C ASP A 16 7.69 -21.68 -15.98
N TRP A 17 6.42 -21.87 -15.56
CA TRP A 17 5.24 -21.35 -16.28
C TRP A 17 5.19 -19.82 -16.41
N LEU A 18 5.90 -19.10 -15.53
CA LEU A 18 6.00 -17.64 -15.56
C LEU A 18 7.35 -17.21 -16.19
N ALA A 19 8.44 -17.91 -15.84
CA ALA A 19 9.77 -17.55 -16.30
C ALA A 19 9.89 -17.64 -17.82
N GLN A 20 9.41 -18.75 -18.42
CA GLN A 20 9.56 -19.00 -19.85
C GLN A 20 8.83 -17.94 -20.70
N PRO A 21 7.52 -17.63 -20.52
CA PRO A 21 6.87 -16.57 -21.29
C PRO A 21 7.49 -15.18 -21.10
N LEU A 22 7.95 -14.85 -19.89
CA LEU A 22 8.62 -13.58 -19.64
C LEU A 22 9.98 -13.50 -20.37
N GLN A 23 10.74 -14.58 -20.39
CA GLN A 23 12.01 -14.63 -21.09
C GLN A 23 11.81 -14.53 -22.62
N GLU A 24 10.80 -15.20 -23.17
CA GLU A 24 10.44 -15.10 -24.59
C GLU A 24 10.00 -13.67 -24.97
N GLN A 25 9.25 -12.99 -24.10
CA GLN A 25 8.76 -11.63 -24.34
C GLN A 25 9.83 -10.55 -24.19
N LEU A 26 10.70 -10.68 -23.17
CA LEU A 26 11.65 -9.62 -22.79
C LEU A 26 13.05 -9.84 -23.34
N GLY A 27 13.38 -11.05 -23.76
CA GLY A 27 14.74 -11.49 -24.03
C GLY A 27 15.53 -11.78 -22.76
N GLU A 28 16.65 -12.48 -22.92
CA GLU A 28 17.45 -13.02 -21.81
C GLU A 28 17.97 -11.94 -20.85
N GLU A 29 18.48 -10.83 -21.37
CA GLU A 29 19.08 -9.77 -20.56
C GLU A 29 18.05 -9.04 -19.70
N SER A 30 16.94 -8.59 -20.31
CA SER A 30 15.87 -7.88 -19.61
C SER A 30 15.16 -8.81 -18.61
N PHE A 31 14.98 -10.09 -18.97
CA PHE A 31 14.45 -11.08 -18.04
C PHE A 31 15.34 -11.26 -16.81
N ARG A 32 16.66 -11.34 -16.96
CA ARG A 32 17.58 -11.44 -15.82
C ARG A 32 17.52 -10.20 -14.94
N ALA A 33 17.48 -9.01 -15.54
CA ALA A 33 17.36 -7.76 -14.80
C ALA A 33 16.06 -7.72 -13.99
N LEU A 34 14.93 -8.12 -14.61
CA LEU A 34 13.65 -8.25 -13.93
C LEU A 34 13.71 -9.25 -12.76
N ALA A 35 14.17 -10.47 -13.01
CA ALA A 35 14.27 -11.50 -11.99
C ALA A 35 15.16 -11.08 -10.82
N THR A 36 16.27 -10.37 -11.10
CA THR A 36 17.14 -9.81 -10.05
C THR A 36 16.42 -8.74 -9.24
N SER A 37 15.72 -7.82 -9.90
CA SER A 37 14.99 -6.75 -9.22
C SER A 37 13.86 -7.28 -8.33
N MET A 38 13.18 -8.35 -8.75
CA MET A 38 12.11 -8.99 -7.97
C MET A 38 12.62 -9.72 -6.71
N ASN A 39 13.90 -10.06 -6.65
CA ASN A 39 14.53 -10.68 -5.49
C ASN A 39 15.12 -9.67 -4.49
N VAL A 40 15.05 -8.38 -4.78
CA VAL A 40 15.44 -7.33 -3.83
C VAL A 40 14.32 -7.09 -2.83
N ALA A 41 14.67 -6.89 -1.56
CA ALA A 41 13.69 -6.55 -0.54
C ALA A 41 12.95 -5.25 -0.91
N ALA A 42 11.64 -5.29 -0.87
CA ALA A 42 10.83 -4.09 -1.12
C ALA A 42 11.15 -2.98 -0.08
N PRO A 43 11.19 -1.72 -0.49
CA PRO A 43 11.33 -0.59 0.43
C PRO A 43 10.13 -0.52 1.37
N LEU A 44 10.32 0.09 2.53
CA LEU A 44 9.24 0.38 3.45
C LEU A 44 8.68 1.77 3.14
N ASP A 45 7.54 1.82 2.48
CA ASP A 45 6.87 3.07 2.17
C ASP A 45 5.70 3.31 3.14
N LEU A 46 5.60 4.54 3.60
CA LEU A 46 4.51 5.05 4.43
C LEU A 46 3.68 6.03 3.60
N ARG A 47 2.38 5.95 3.73
CA ARG A 47 1.45 6.96 3.24
C ARG A 47 1.01 7.86 4.39
N VAL A 48 1.22 9.15 4.25
CA VAL A 48 0.69 10.14 5.20
C VAL A 48 -0.82 10.26 5.03
N ASN A 49 -1.53 10.25 6.15
CA ASN A 49 -2.96 10.52 6.23
C ASN A 49 -3.18 12.03 6.10
N VAL A 50 -3.42 12.49 4.89
CA VAL A 50 -3.60 13.93 4.59
C VAL A 50 -4.85 14.54 5.23
N PHE A 51 -5.73 13.73 5.80
CA PHE A 51 -6.83 14.20 6.63
C PHE A 51 -6.37 14.70 8.00
N LYS A 52 -5.28 14.11 8.54
CA LYS A 52 -4.76 14.39 9.88
C LYS A 52 -3.48 15.22 9.91
N ALA A 53 -2.56 14.98 8.95
CA ALA A 53 -1.24 15.56 9.01
C ALA A 53 -0.72 16.00 7.63
N LYS A 54 0.29 16.85 7.63
CA LYS A 54 1.09 17.19 6.45
C LYS A 54 2.32 16.29 6.39
N ARG A 55 2.80 15.98 5.19
CA ARG A 55 3.97 15.10 4.97
C ARG A 55 5.22 15.60 5.71
N GLU A 56 5.46 16.89 5.64
CA GLU A 56 6.64 17.53 6.24
C GLU A 56 6.62 17.41 7.77
N ALA A 57 5.44 17.55 8.40
CA ALA A 57 5.29 17.40 9.85
C ALA A 57 5.55 15.93 10.29
N VAL A 58 5.04 14.98 9.53
CA VAL A 58 5.29 13.55 9.79
C VAL A 58 6.76 13.21 9.58
N GLN A 59 7.38 13.71 8.51
CA GLN A 59 8.81 13.52 8.26
C GLN A 59 9.67 14.04 9.40
N LEU A 60 9.35 15.23 9.92
CA LEU A 60 10.05 15.80 11.08
C LEU A 60 9.87 14.95 12.33
N ALA A 61 8.66 14.47 12.60
CA ALA A 61 8.37 13.61 13.76
C ALA A 61 9.11 12.25 13.67
N LEU A 62 9.24 11.68 12.47
CA LEU A 62 10.02 10.47 12.24
C LEU A 62 11.52 10.73 12.49
N ALA A 63 12.05 11.86 12.00
CA ALA A 63 13.44 12.25 12.23
C ALA A 63 13.74 12.46 13.73
N GLN A 64 12.83 13.06 14.48
CA GLN A 64 12.95 13.19 15.95
C GLN A 64 12.94 11.84 16.67
N ALA A 65 12.29 10.84 16.09
CA ALA A 65 12.33 9.45 16.59
C ALA A 65 13.54 8.65 16.08
N GLY A 66 14.50 9.30 15.40
CA GLY A 66 15.71 8.66 14.87
C GLY A 66 15.49 7.84 13.60
N ILE A 67 14.39 8.09 12.88
CA ILE A 67 14.03 7.38 11.65
C ILE A 67 14.24 8.29 10.46
N ASP A 68 15.16 7.92 9.57
CA ASP A 68 15.33 8.62 8.29
C ASP A 68 14.20 8.24 7.34
N ALA A 69 13.45 9.24 6.90
CA ALA A 69 12.34 9.09 5.97
C ALA A 69 12.43 10.15 4.88
N LYS A 70 12.45 9.71 3.62
CA LYS A 70 12.57 10.58 2.45
C LYS A 70 11.25 10.57 1.66
N PRO A 71 10.86 11.70 1.05
CA PRO A 71 9.73 11.71 0.12
C PRO A 71 9.91 10.63 -0.96
N THR A 72 8.83 9.89 -1.25
CA THR A 72 8.84 8.98 -2.39
C THR A 72 8.81 9.76 -3.71
N PRO A 73 9.32 9.19 -4.83
CA PRO A 73 9.48 9.91 -6.10
C PRO A 73 8.20 10.49 -6.69
N TYR A 74 7.08 9.81 -6.55
CA TYR A 74 5.85 10.12 -7.29
C TYR A 74 4.66 10.47 -6.41
N SER A 75 4.52 9.83 -5.24
CA SER A 75 3.40 10.11 -4.36
C SER A 75 3.60 11.38 -3.55
N PRO A 76 2.65 12.35 -3.60
CA PRO A 76 2.74 13.57 -2.79
C PRO A 76 2.60 13.29 -1.29
N TRP A 77 2.15 12.09 -0.91
CA TRP A 77 1.91 11.67 0.47
C TRP A 77 2.89 10.60 0.97
N GLY A 78 3.77 10.14 0.07
CA GLY A 78 4.67 9.03 0.34
C GLY A 78 5.92 9.46 1.09
N LEU A 79 6.33 8.62 2.04
CA LEU A 79 7.62 8.67 2.72
C LEU A 79 8.26 7.29 2.66
N ARG A 80 9.47 7.19 2.13
CA ARG A 80 10.28 5.97 2.14
C ARG A 80 11.18 5.95 3.34
N VAL A 81 11.11 4.88 4.10
CA VAL A 81 11.86 4.69 5.34
C VAL A 81 12.97 3.68 5.12
N GLU A 82 14.17 3.99 5.58
CA GLU A 82 15.29 3.05 5.57
C GLU A 82 15.19 2.08 6.76
N GLY A 83 15.51 0.81 6.50
CA GLY A 83 15.48 -0.24 7.52
C GLY A 83 14.05 -0.74 7.84
N LYS A 84 13.90 -1.31 9.03
CA LYS A 84 12.63 -1.88 9.53
C LYS A 84 12.35 -1.40 10.96
N PRO A 85 12.07 -0.10 11.17
CA PRO A 85 11.77 0.40 12.51
C PRO A 85 10.47 -0.18 13.06
N ALA A 86 10.33 -0.19 14.38
CA ALA A 86 9.13 -0.65 15.09
C ALA A 86 8.02 0.43 15.00
N LEU A 87 7.43 0.62 13.82
CA LEU A 87 6.45 1.67 13.51
C LEU A 87 5.28 1.71 14.49
N GLN A 88 4.82 0.52 14.97
CA GLN A 88 3.68 0.38 15.87
C GLN A 88 3.86 1.08 17.21
N LYS A 89 5.10 1.44 17.56
CA LYS A 89 5.44 2.17 18.81
C LYS A 89 5.51 3.69 18.61
N LEU A 90 5.44 4.16 17.38
CA LEU A 90 5.58 5.59 17.06
C LEU A 90 4.26 6.33 17.20
N ASP A 91 4.33 7.51 17.77
CA ASP A 91 3.18 8.40 17.95
C ASP A 91 2.43 8.66 16.64
N VAL A 92 3.15 8.96 15.55
CA VAL A 92 2.55 9.20 14.24
C VAL A 92 1.75 8.00 13.72
N PHE A 93 2.17 6.78 14.05
CA PHE A 93 1.43 5.57 13.71
C PHE A 93 0.21 5.37 14.64
N LEU A 94 0.42 5.50 15.94
CA LEU A 94 -0.65 5.35 16.95
C LEU A 94 -1.77 6.38 16.76
N LYS A 95 -1.43 7.59 16.37
CA LYS A 95 -2.37 8.68 16.05
C LYS A 95 -3.04 8.52 14.68
N GLY A 96 -2.62 7.55 13.86
CA GLY A 96 -3.14 7.31 12.51
C GLY A 96 -2.78 8.40 11.50
N GLU A 97 -1.65 9.05 11.71
CA GLU A 97 -1.08 10.05 10.80
C GLU A 97 -0.35 9.40 9.61
N VAL A 98 0.01 8.11 9.77
CA VAL A 98 0.63 7.29 8.72
C VAL A 98 0.03 5.90 8.63
N GLU A 99 0.11 5.31 7.44
CA GLU A 99 -0.18 3.92 7.14
C GLU A 99 0.95 3.31 6.31
N VAL A 100 1.25 2.02 6.52
CA VAL A 100 2.16 1.28 5.65
C VAL A 100 1.46 1.00 4.35
N GLN A 101 1.99 1.55 3.27
CA GLN A 101 1.46 1.33 1.92
C GLN A 101 2.54 1.66 0.90
N ASP A 102 2.81 0.76 -0.05
CA ASP A 102 3.75 1.02 -1.14
C ASP A 102 3.29 2.17 -2.02
N GLU A 103 4.26 2.83 -2.66
CA GLU A 103 4.01 4.02 -3.46
C GLU A 103 3.06 3.77 -4.63
N GLY A 104 3.18 2.62 -5.32
CA GLY A 104 2.31 2.28 -6.44
C GLY A 104 0.84 2.20 -6.01
N SER A 105 0.56 1.59 -4.85
CA SER A 105 -0.79 1.55 -4.28
C SER A 105 -1.32 2.93 -3.87
N GLN A 106 -0.45 3.84 -3.43
CA GLN A 106 -0.82 5.23 -3.16
C GLN A 106 -1.21 5.96 -4.45
N LEU A 107 -0.44 5.76 -5.53
CA LEU A 107 -0.71 6.37 -6.83
C LEU A 107 -2.03 5.86 -7.43
N LEU A 108 -2.33 4.56 -7.31
CA LEU A 108 -3.62 4.01 -7.76
C LEU A 108 -4.80 4.69 -7.05
N ALA A 109 -4.69 4.93 -5.75
CA ALA A 109 -5.73 5.68 -5.03
C ALA A 109 -5.82 7.14 -5.52
N LEU A 110 -4.68 7.80 -5.73
CA LEU A 110 -4.62 9.18 -6.23
C LEU A 110 -5.27 9.34 -7.61
N LEU A 111 -5.00 8.39 -8.51
CA LEU A 111 -5.54 8.40 -9.89
C LEU A 111 -7.06 8.28 -9.96
N THR A 112 -7.73 7.82 -8.91
CA THR A 112 -9.21 7.79 -8.89
C THR A 112 -9.82 9.18 -8.88
N GLY A 113 -9.09 10.20 -8.44
CA GLY A 113 -9.58 11.57 -8.29
C GLY A 113 -10.70 11.72 -7.25
N ALA A 114 -10.85 10.76 -6.31
CA ALA A 114 -11.91 10.79 -5.31
C ALA A 114 -11.90 12.11 -4.52
N SER A 115 -13.06 12.74 -4.41
CA SER A 115 -13.21 14.09 -3.85
C SER A 115 -14.37 14.20 -2.88
N ARG A 116 -14.46 15.34 -2.19
CA ARG A 116 -15.48 15.62 -1.16
C ARG A 116 -16.90 15.41 -1.67
N GLY A 117 -17.73 14.79 -0.85
CA GLY A 117 -19.17 14.65 -1.09
C GLY A 117 -19.54 13.53 -2.07
N GLN A 118 -18.60 12.92 -2.72
CA GLN A 118 -18.85 11.83 -3.67
C GLN A 118 -19.32 10.55 -2.97
N MET A 119 -19.95 9.68 -3.76
CA MET A 119 -20.15 8.27 -3.43
C MET A 119 -19.11 7.45 -4.20
N VAL A 120 -18.30 6.71 -3.48
CA VAL A 120 -17.17 5.92 -4.02
C VAL A 120 -17.29 4.50 -3.51
N VAL A 121 -16.91 3.53 -4.35
CA VAL A 121 -16.83 2.12 -3.97
C VAL A 121 -15.41 1.62 -4.17
N ASP A 122 -14.82 1.07 -3.09
CA ASP A 122 -13.62 0.24 -3.15
C ASP A 122 -14.08 -1.22 -3.17
N PHE A 123 -14.12 -1.83 -4.36
CA PHE A 123 -14.80 -3.11 -4.60
C PHE A 123 -13.99 -4.32 -4.12
N CYS A 124 -12.69 -4.17 -3.91
CA CYS A 124 -11.79 -5.19 -3.34
C CYS A 124 -10.97 -4.56 -2.21
N ALA A 125 -11.66 -4.09 -1.18
CA ALA A 125 -11.09 -3.24 -0.14
C ALA A 125 -9.99 -3.93 0.69
N GLY A 126 -10.10 -5.24 0.87
CA GLY A 126 -9.18 -6.00 1.70
C GLY A 126 -9.08 -5.42 3.11
N ALA A 127 -7.86 -5.23 3.60
CA ALA A 127 -7.60 -4.57 4.88
C ALA A 127 -7.63 -3.02 4.79
N GLY A 128 -8.16 -2.44 3.70
CA GLY A 128 -8.48 -1.03 3.58
C GLY A 128 -7.32 -0.10 3.21
N GLY A 129 -6.24 -0.58 2.64
CA GLY A 129 -5.11 0.29 2.29
C GLY A 129 -5.51 1.44 1.37
N LYS A 130 -6.19 1.14 0.25
CA LYS A 130 -6.71 2.14 -0.69
C LYS A 130 -7.95 2.84 -0.14
N THR A 131 -8.86 2.11 0.50
CA THR A 131 -10.03 2.68 1.18
C THR A 131 -9.67 3.87 2.09
N LEU A 132 -8.66 3.70 2.95
CA LEU A 132 -8.22 4.76 3.87
C LEU A 132 -7.58 5.95 3.13
N ALA A 133 -6.92 5.71 1.98
CA ALA A 133 -6.43 6.78 1.12
C ALA A 133 -7.58 7.58 0.51
N LEU A 134 -8.56 6.89 -0.07
CA LEU A 134 -9.77 7.50 -0.66
C LEU A 134 -10.55 8.32 0.36
N GLY A 135 -10.81 7.75 1.54
CA GLY A 135 -11.49 8.46 2.63
C GLY A 135 -10.77 9.75 3.06
N ALA A 136 -9.43 9.72 3.10
CA ALA A 136 -8.62 10.90 3.40
C ALA A 136 -8.70 11.96 2.28
N MET A 137 -8.68 11.56 1.01
CA MET A 137 -8.89 12.44 -0.15
C MET A 137 -10.27 13.09 -0.11
N MET A 138 -11.29 12.32 0.22
CA MET A 138 -12.67 12.80 0.39
C MET A 138 -12.86 13.68 1.64
N ARG A 139 -11.81 13.88 2.44
CA ARG A 139 -11.87 14.64 3.71
C ARG A 139 -12.94 14.14 4.66
N SER A 140 -13.12 12.81 4.72
CA SER A 140 -14.14 12.16 5.57
C SER A 140 -15.58 12.63 5.30
N THR A 141 -15.88 13.00 4.03
CA THR A 141 -17.22 13.44 3.59
C THR A 141 -17.71 12.52 2.46
N GLY A 142 -19.03 12.61 2.17
CA GLY A 142 -19.64 11.70 1.19
C GLY A 142 -19.80 10.28 1.74
N ARG A 143 -19.80 9.30 0.85
CA ARG A 143 -19.93 7.87 1.22
C ARG A 143 -18.89 7.04 0.52
N LEU A 144 -18.13 6.26 1.28
CA LEU A 144 -17.14 5.33 0.74
C LEU A 144 -17.49 3.92 1.20
N TYR A 145 -17.98 3.12 0.30
CA TYR A 145 -18.26 1.70 0.55
C TYR A 145 -16.99 0.89 0.32
N ALA A 146 -16.65 0.06 1.30
CA ALA A 146 -15.51 -0.83 1.26
C ALA A 146 -16.00 -2.28 1.19
N PHE A 147 -16.09 -2.82 -0.04
CA PHE A 147 -16.58 -4.16 -0.31
C PHE A 147 -15.45 -5.17 -0.36
N ASP A 148 -15.66 -6.33 0.23
CA ASP A 148 -14.77 -7.49 0.07
C ASP A 148 -15.56 -8.78 0.35
N VAL A 149 -15.20 -9.86 -0.30
CA VAL A 149 -15.77 -11.20 -0.03
C VAL A 149 -15.25 -11.78 1.27
N SER A 150 -14.12 -11.31 1.77
CA SER A 150 -13.47 -11.81 2.98
C SER A 150 -13.80 -10.92 4.19
N GLY A 151 -14.73 -11.40 5.04
CA GLY A 151 -15.03 -10.73 6.31
C GLY A 151 -13.79 -10.57 7.21
N HIS A 152 -12.87 -11.53 7.22
CA HIS A 152 -11.62 -11.45 7.97
C HIS A 152 -10.75 -10.25 7.54
N ARG A 153 -10.68 -9.95 6.24
CA ARG A 153 -9.95 -8.78 5.75
C ARG A 153 -10.63 -7.47 6.16
N LEU A 154 -11.96 -7.43 6.10
CA LEU A 154 -12.73 -6.27 6.58
C LEU A 154 -12.60 -6.08 8.09
N ASP A 155 -12.48 -7.15 8.87
CA ASP A 155 -12.19 -7.06 10.30
C ASP A 155 -10.81 -6.43 10.55
N ALA A 156 -9.81 -6.73 9.73
CA ALA A 156 -8.50 -6.08 9.81
C ALA A 156 -8.53 -4.59 9.41
N LEU A 157 -9.53 -4.13 8.65
CA LEU A 157 -9.74 -2.72 8.35
C LEU A 157 -10.23 -1.94 9.59
N LYS A 158 -11.08 -2.54 10.45
CA LYS A 158 -11.74 -1.84 11.56
C LYS A 158 -10.80 -1.06 12.49
N PRO A 159 -9.72 -1.65 13.05
CA PRO A 159 -8.79 -0.92 13.91
C PRO A 159 -8.01 0.18 13.15
N ARG A 160 -7.73 -0.02 11.87
CA ARG A 160 -7.08 0.98 11.01
C ARG A 160 -8.01 2.15 10.74
N LEU A 161 -9.28 1.87 10.48
CA LEU A 161 -10.32 2.88 10.29
C LEU A 161 -10.51 3.72 11.54
N ALA A 162 -10.63 3.08 12.71
CA ALA A 162 -10.75 3.79 13.98
C ALA A 162 -9.55 4.73 14.21
N ARG A 163 -8.33 4.26 13.95
CA ARG A 163 -7.10 5.05 14.07
C ARG A 163 -7.05 6.19 13.08
N SER A 164 -7.57 5.99 11.85
CA SER A 164 -7.52 6.99 10.77
C SER A 164 -8.34 8.25 11.06
N GLY A 165 -9.37 8.16 11.90
CA GLY A 165 -10.31 9.24 12.18
C GLY A 165 -11.34 9.49 11.08
N LEU A 166 -11.45 8.61 10.10
CA LEU A 166 -12.43 8.70 9.02
C LEU A 166 -13.80 8.19 9.50
N SER A 167 -14.87 8.88 9.13
CA SER A 167 -16.26 8.55 9.48
C SER A 167 -17.16 8.25 8.27
N ASN A 168 -16.62 8.35 7.06
CA ASN A 168 -17.36 8.18 5.82
C ASN A 168 -17.19 6.81 5.16
N VAL A 169 -16.58 5.84 5.86
CA VAL A 169 -16.26 4.50 5.33
C VAL A 169 -17.26 3.48 5.87
N TYR A 170 -17.82 2.70 4.97
CA TYR A 170 -18.83 1.66 5.24
C TYR A 170 -18.32 0.31 4.77
N PRO A 171 -17.66 -0.50 5.65
CA PRO A 171 -17.25 -1.85 5.31
C PRO A 171 -18.45 -2.76 5.15
N VAL A 172 -18.56 -3.47 4.02
CA VAL A 172 -19.64 -4.41 3.73
C VAL A 172 -19.04 -5.68 3.12
N GLN A 173 -19.32 -6.81 3.75
CA GLN A 173 -18.98 -8.10 3.17
C GLN A 173 -20.01 -8.43 2.11
N ILE A 174 -19.55 -8.78 0.91
CA ILE A 174 -20.37 -9.25 -0.21
C ILE A 174 -20.12 -10.76 -0.42
N ALA A 175 -21.10 -11.48 -0.93
CA ALA A 175 -20.96 -12.92 -1.22
C ALA A 175 -20.14 -13.13 -2.51
N HIS A 176 -20.39 -12.31 -3.52
CA HIS A 176 -19.71 -12.31 -4.82
C HIS A 176 -19.90 -10.94 -5.52
N GLU A 177 -19.38 -10.80 -6.73
CA GLU A 177 -19.41 -9.53 -7.49
C GLU A 177 -20.83 -9.10 -7.96
N ARG A 178 -21.84 -9.93 -7.78
CA ARG A 178 -23.25 -9.68 -8.14
C ARG A 178 -24.19 -9.77 -6.95
N ASP A 179 -23.66 -9.45 -5.75
CA ASP A 179 -24.43 -9.41 -4.52
C ASP A 179 -25.33 -8.15 -4.51
N ASP A 180 -26.64 -8.32 -4.24
CA ASP A 180 -27.66 -7.26 -4.26
C ASP A 180 -27.80 -6.56 -2.89
#